data_004f0c2b75d4520e5c9ffa338014a0a8
#
_entry.id   004f0c2b75d4520e5c9ffa338014a0a8
#
_cell.length_a   1.000
_cell.length_b   1.000
_cell.length_c   1.000
_cell.angle_alpha   90.00
_cell.angle_beta   90.00
_cell.angle_gamma   90.00
#
_symmetry.space_group_name_H-M   'P 1'
#
loop_
_entity.id
_entity.type
_entity.pdbx_description
1 polymer ?
#
loop_
_entity_poly.entity_id
_entity_poly.type
_entity_poly.pdbx_seq_one_letter_code
_entity_poly.pdbx_strand_id
1 'polypeptide(L)'
;RSSAASDVYKRQPMNGPTVLFNGAAIYDFPQKKYLVTAFLPDSVRQHVTEVVTALPQVAVELYHDDNTIHALNANDVTRRHMHITHAPSIEVDTMDDVPSPISKALFSTEEAHLPALLDFLASRPWYHDYEVVPSAVTLVELTAKGANKGGMVRRLADLLDVARENVICVGDHANDISMLTWAGQGYAPANAIPQVLHTPGVRRLPDCRDNAIAQLIRSLDKQL
;
A
#
# COMPACT_ATOMS: atom_id res chain seq x y z
N ARG A 1 -6.22 -13.05 0.75
CA ARG A 1 -6.50 -12.65 -0.64
C ARG A 1 -5.43 -11.74 -1.27
N SER A 2 -4.48 -11.18 -0.49
CA SER A 2 -3.41 -10.34 -1.07
C SER A 2 -2.32 -11.16 -1.80
N SER A 3 -2.08 -12.42 -1.42
CA SER A 3 -1.10 -13.29 -2.11
C SER A 3 -1.57 -13.71 -3.51
N ALA A 4 -2.89 -13.84 -3.74
CA ALA A 4 -3.42 -14.06 -5.07
C ALA A 4 -3.16 -12.86 -6.01
N ALA A 5 -2.98 -11.66 -5.47
CA ALA A 5 -2.68 -10.48 -6.27
C ALA A 5 -1.32 -10.59 -6.96
N SER A 6 -0.26 -11.05 -6.27
CA SER A 6 1.07 -11.16 -6.89
C SER A 6 1.11 -12.17 -8.05
N ASP A 7 0.37 -13.29 -7.96
CA ASP A 7 0.26 -14.27 -9.04
C ASP A 7 -0.64 -13.79 -10.18
N VAL A 8 -1.67 -13.00 -9.87
CA VAL A 8 -2.52 -12.36 -10.88
C VAL A 8 -1.73 -11.30 -11.65
N TYR A 9 -0.92 -10.48 -10.98
CA TYR A 9 -0.07 -9.48 -11.65
C TYR A 9 0.95 -10.12 -12.60
N LYS A 10 1.50 -11.28 -12.27
CA LYS A 10 2.42 -12.01 -13.15
C LYS A 10 1.76 -12.54 -14.43
N ARG A 11 0.44 -12.69 -14.44
CA ARG A 11 -0.34 -13.25 -15.57
C ARG A 11 -1.06 -12.20 -16.40
N GLN A 12 -1.14 -10.95 -15.93
CA GLN A 12 -1.75 -9.87 -16.67
C GLN A 12 -0.75 -9.24 -17.65
N PRO A 13 -1.18 -8.91 -18.89
CA PRO A 13 -0.34 -8.16 -19.80
C PRO A 13 -0.20 -6.73 -19.29
N MET A 14 0.86 -6.46 -18.55
CA MET A 14 1.20 -5.11 -18.10
C MET A 14 1.80 -4.36 -19.29
N ASN A 15 1.13 -3.30 -19.73
CA ASN A 15 1.58 -2.46 -20.84
C ASN A 15 2.25 -1.16 -20.37
N GLY A 16 2.47 -1.01 -19.08
CA GLY A 16 3.13 0.16 -18.49
C GLY A 16 3.58 -0.08 -17.05
N PRO A 17 4.30 0.89 -16.49
CA PRO A 17 4.74 0.82 -15.10
C PRO A 17 3.56 0.73 -14.12
N THR A 18 3.79 0.10 -13.00
CA THR A 18 2.76 -0.21 -11.99
C THR A 18 3.14 0.37 -10.64
N VAL A 19 2.17 0.99 -9.97
CA VAL A 19 2.31 1.43 -8.58
C VAL A 19 2.18 0.22 -7.65
N LEU A 20 3.19 -0.01 -6.82
CA LEU A 20 3.27 -1.12 -5.89
C LEU A 20 3.28 -0.65 -4.43
N PHE A 21 3.06 -1.60 -3.50
CA PHE A 21 3.18 -1.40 -2.04
C PHE A 21 2.37 -0.22 -1.52
N ASN A 22 1.09 -0.12 -1.92
CA ASN A 22 0.18 0.99 -1.55
C ASN A 22 0.70 2.40 -1.89
N GLY A 23 1.65 2.51 -2.84
CA GLY A 23 2.24 3.78 -3.25
C GLY A 23 3.67 3.99 -2.78
N ALA A 24 4.37 2.97 -2.30
CA ALA A 24 5.79 3.10 -1.95
C ALA A 24 6.73 3.00 -3.16
N ALA A 25 6.28 2.42 -4.28
CA ALA A 25 7.13 2.26 -5.46
C ALA A 25 6.35 2.31 -6.78
N ILE A 26 7.07 2.66 -7.86
CA ILE A 26 6.64 2.46 -9.25
C ILE A 26 7.64 1.48 -9.90
N TYR A 27 7.14 0.38 -10.41
CA TYR A 27 7.94 -0.67 -11.03
C TYR A 27 7.53 -0.88 -12.49
N ASP A 28 8.52 -0.98 -13.36
CA ASP A 28 8.35 -1.32 -14.78
C ASP A 28 8.62 -2.82 -14.98
N PHE A 29 7.56 -3.60 -15.19
CA PHE A 29 7.65 -5.05 -15.37
C PHE A 29 8.40 -5.45 -16.66
N PRO A 30 8.15 -4.83 -17.82
CA PRO A 30 8.92 -5.06 -19.02
C PRO A 30 10.41 -4.82 -18.85
N GLN A 31 10.80 -3.71 -18.23
CA GLN A 31 12.20 -3.34 -18.01
C GLN A 31 12.80 -3.97 -16.74
N LYS A 32 11.96 -4.61 -15.89
CA LYS A 32 12.36 -5.25 -14.63
C LYS A 32 13.12 -4.31 -13.69
N LYS A 33 12.66 -3.05 -13.58
CA LYS A 33 13.32 -2.05 -12.73
C LYS A 33 12.33 -1.19 -11.97
N TYR A 34 12.74 -0.72 -10.80
CA TYR A 34 12.06 0.36 -10.10
C TYR A 34 12.33 1.69 -10.82
N LEU A 35 11.28 2.42 -11.15
CA LEU A 35 11.36 3.80 -11.68
C LEU A 35 11.37 4.80 -10.54
N VAL A 36 10.67 4.48 -9.46
CA VAL A 36 10.58 5.28 -8.24
C VAL A 36 10.51 4.35 -7.06
N THR A 37 11.27 4.63 -6.02
CA THR A 37 11.09 4.07 -4.68
C THR A 37 11.05 5.22 -3.68
N ALA A 38 10.01 5.27 -2.87
CA ALA A 38 9.90 6.21 -1.77
C ALA A 38 10.49 5.55 -0.52
N PHE A 39 11.63 6.05 -0.07
CA PHE A 39 12.26 5.54 1.15
C PHE A 39 11.74 6.29 2.37
N LEU A 40 11.60 5.55 3.47
CA LEU A 40 11.35 6.09 4.78
C LEU A 40 12.58 6.90 5.25
N PRO A 41 12.40 7.99 6.02
CA PRO A 41 13.52 8.73 6.59
C PRO A 41 14.26 7.86 7.62
N ASP A 42 15.55 8.10 7.85
CA ASP A 42 16.37 7.31 8.78
C ASP A 42 15.83 7.31 10.21
N SER A 43 15.07 8.34 10.60
CA SER A 43 14.37 8.41 11.88
C SER A 43 13.39 7.26 12.11
N VAL A 44 12.94 6.56 11.04
CA VAL A 44 12.07 5.39 11.16
C VAL A 44 12.67 4.31 12.06
N ARG A 45 13.99 4.17 12.07
CA ARG A 45 14.69 3.18 12.89
C ARG A 45 14.40 3.38 14.39
N GLN A 46 14.48 4.63 14.85
CA GLN A 46 14.16 5.00 16.23
C GLN A 46 12.67 4.79 16.52
N HIS A 47 11.79 5.19 15.58
CA HIS A 47 10.35 5.10 15.76
C HIS A 47 9.85 3.65 15.79
N VAL A 48 10.40 2.77 14.95
CA VAL A 48 10.14 1.33 14.99
C VAL A 48 10.58 0.73 16.31
N THR A 49 11.78 1.05 16.78
CA THR A 49 12.29 0.58 18.08
C THR A 49 11.37 1.04 19.22
N GLU A 50 10.90 2.28 19.20
CA GLU A 50 9.93 2.81 20.17
C GLU A 50 8.64 1.97 20.19
N VAL A 51 8.09 1.65 19.00
CA VAL A 51 6.86 0.86 18.89
C VAL A 51 7.02 -0.53 19.48
N VAL A 52 8.04 -1.28 19.04
CA VAL A 52 8.21 -2.69 19.49
C VAL A 52 8.63 -2.80 20.96
N THR A 53 9.27 -1.75 21.50
CA THR A 53 9.62 -1.68 22.93
C THR A 53 8.35 -1.43 23.77
N ALA A 54 7.51 -0.50 23.35
CA ALA A 54 6.29 -0.15 24.07
C ALA A 54 5.18 -1.21 23.91
N LEU A 55 5.15 -1.92 22.80
CA LEU A 55 4.16 -2.93 22.44
C LEU A 55 4.85 -4.24 22.05
N PRO A 56 5.33 -5.05 23.00
CA PRO A 56 6.12 -6.26 22.71
C PRO A 56 5.40 -7.32 21.88
N GLN A 57 4.06 -7.27 21.80
CA GLN A 57 3.23 -8.15 20.96
C GLN A 57 3.21 -7.73 19.49
N VAL A 58 3.76 -6.57 19.14
CA VAL A 58 3.83 -6.06 17.77
C VAL A 58 5.14 -6.51 17.14
N ALA A 59 5.06 -7.12 15.97
CA ALA A 59 6.21 -7.37 15.10
C ALA A 59 6.23 -6.36 13.95
N VAL A 60 7.38 -6.21 13.29
CA VAL A 60 7.49 -5.37 12.11
C VAL A 60 8.32 -6.05 11.02
N GLU A 61 7.81 -6.04 9.79
CA GLU A 61 8.54 -6.41 8.59
C GLU A 61 9.03 -5.12 7.90
N LEU A 62 10.31 -5.05 7.62
CA LEU A 62 11.00 -3.91 7.01
C LEU A 62 11.43 -4.29 5.60
N TYR A 63 10.89 -3.57 4.62
CA TYR A 63 11.03 -3.85 3.19
C TYR A 63 12.12 -2.98 2.57
N HIS A 64 12.89 -3.56 1.64
CA HIS A 64 13.96 -2.91 0.91
C HIS A 64 13.69 -2.90 -0.58
N ASP A 65 14.47 -2.15 -1.35
CA ASP A 65 14.33 -2.04 -2.81
C ASP A 65 14.95 -3.21 -3.59
N ASP A 66 15.75 -4.03 -2.92
CA ASP A 66 16.30 -5.28 -3.45
C ASP A 66 15.38 -6.50 -3.23
N ASN A 67 14.14 -6.26 -2.75
CA ASN A 67 13.15 -7.27 -2.36
C ASN A 67 13.51 -8.10 -1.12
N THR A 68 14.52 -7.73 -0.37
CA THR A 68 14.75 -8.33 0.95
C THR A 68 13.78 -7.78 1.98
N ILE A 69 13.44 -8.58 2.96
CA ILE A 69 12.54 -8.23 4.08
C ILE A 69 13.24 -8.66 5.36
N HIS A 70 13.34 -7.75 6.31
CA HIS A 70 13.82 -8.05 7.66
C HIS A 70 12.66 -7.99 8.64
N ALA A 71 12.53 -9.00 9.50
CA ALA A 71 11.48 -9.06 10.52
C ALA A 71 12.08 -8.89 11.91
N LEU A 72 11.69 -7.81 12.57
CA LEU A 72 12.03 -7.54 13.96
C LEU A 72 10.86 -7.98 14.85
N ASN A 73 11.18 -8.64 15.98
CA ASN A 73 10.20 -9.14 16.95
C ASN A 73 9.12 -10.05 16.30
N ALA A 74 9.53 -10.95 15.38
CA ALA A 74 8.64 -11.79 14.61
C ALA A 74 7.67 -12.61 15.48
N ASN A 75 6.38 -12.50 15.19
CA ASN A 75 5.29 -13.18 15.88
C ASN A 75 4.53 -14.15 14.93
N ASP A 76 3.48 -14.79 15.43
CA ASP A 76 2.72 -15.75 14.62
C ASP A 76 1.96 -15.08 13.46
N VAL A 77 1.57 -13.80 13.60
CA VAL A 77 0.94 -13.04 12.52
C VAL A 77 1.96 -12.81 11.38
N THR A 78 3.20 -12.41 11.74
CA THR A 78 4.31 -12.25 10.79
C THR A 78 4.58 -13.56 10.05
N ARG A 79 4.70 -14.68 10.77
CA ARG A 79 4.98 -16.00 10.16
C ARG A 79 3.85 -16.47 9.24
N ARG A 80 2.59 -16.23 9.64
CA ARG A 80 1.43 -16.48 8.75
C ARG A 80 1.46 -15.60 7.50
N HIS A 81 1.81 -14.32 7.65
CA HIS A 81 1.91 -13.38 6.53
C HIS A 81 2.99 -13.82 5.54
N MET A 82 4.19 -14.18 6.01
CA MET A 82 5.27 -14.72 5.19
C MET A 82 4.86 -15.98 4.42
N HIS A 83 4.13 -16.89 5.09
CA HIS A 83 3.64 -18.11 4.46
C HIS A 83 2.62 -17.83 3.35
N ILE A 84 1.69 -16.89 3.58
CA ILE A 84 0.63 -16.54 2.62
C ILE A 84 1.21 -15.78 1.42
N THR A 85 2.17 -14.90 1.65
CA THR A 85 2.77 -14.06 0.60
C THR A 85 3.89 -14.75 -0.17
N HIS A 86 4.36 -15.89 0.33
CA HIS A 86 5.57 -16.56 -0.17
C HIS A 86 6.79 -15.62 -0.22
N ALA A 87 6.84 -14.67 0.71
CA ALA A 87 7.91 -13.69 0.85
C ALA A 87 8.64 -13.93 2.18
N PRO A 88 9.69 -14.76 2.17
CA PRO A 88 10.44 -15.04 3.39
C PRO A 88 11.14 -13.78 3.87
N SER A 89 11.15 -13.56 5.18
CA SER A 89 11.93 -12.51 5.81
C SER A 89 13.10 -13.08 6.61
N ILE A 90 14.10 -12.25 6.80
CA ILE A 90 15.25 -12.52 7.66
C ILE A 90 14.86 -12.02 9.06
N GLU A 91 14.71 -12.94 10.02
CA GLU A 91 14.45 -12.53 11.41
C GLU A 91 15.71 -11.90 11.99
N VAL A 92 15.57 -10.74 12.67
CA VAL A 92 16.64 -9.98 13.30
C VAL A 92 16.27 -9.62 14.72
N ASP A 93 17.28 -9.48 15.57
CA ASP A 93 17.08 -9.19 17.00
C ASP A 93 16.99 -7.68 17.27
N THR A 94 17.66 -6.86 16.46
CA THR A 94 17.72 -5.40 16.67
C THR A 94 17.58 -4.64 15.35
N MET A 95 17.23 -3.35 15.44
CA MET A 95 17.22 -2.46 14.28
C MET A 95 18.63 -2.21 13.71
N ASP A 96 19.69 -2.47 14.46
CA ASP A 96 21.07 -2.31 13.96
C ASP A 96 21.41 -3.37 12.91
N ASP A 97 20.74 -4.52 12.95
CA ASP A 97 20.89 -5.63 11.98
C ASP A 97 20.09 -5.39 10.69
N VAL A 98 19.26 -4.35 10.64
CA VAL A 98 18.46 -4.01 9.46
C VAL A 98 19.25 -3.07 8.55
N PRO A 99 19.45 -3.38 7.26
CA PRO A 99 20.13 -2.49 6.34
C PRO A 99 19.27 -1.25 5.99
N SER A 100 19.92 -0.23 5.44
CA SER A 100 19.28 0.93 4.81
C SER A 100 19.50 0.85 3.29
N PRO A 101 18.61 1.46 2.48
CA PRO A 101 17.41 2.18 2.87
C PRO A 101 16.20 1.26 3.14
N ILE A 102 15.21 1.78 3.86
CA ILE A 102 13.93 1.09 4.13
C ILE A 102 12.83 1.76 3.31
N SER A 103 12.07 0.99 2.54
CA SER A 103 10.98 1.51 1.70
C SER A 103 9.62 1.47 2.38
N LYS A 104 9.40 0.50 3.27
CA LYS A 104 8.14 0.32 3.99
C LYS A 104 8.41 -0.41 5.31
N ALA A 105 7.66 -0.06 6.36
CA ALA A 105 7.51 -0.87 7.56
C ALA A 105 6.08 -1.41 7.65
N LEU A 106 5.91 -2.71 7.91
CA LEU A 106 4.63 -3.38 8.08
C LEU A 106 4.56 -3.91 9.49
N PHE A 107 3.81 -3.22 10.33
CA PHE A 107 3.51 -3.69 11.68
C PHE A 107 2.46 -4.79 11.64
N SER A 108 2.67 -5.85 12.39
CA SER A 108 1.76 -6.98 12.51
C SER A 108 1.49 -7.33 13.97
N THR A 109 0.21 -7.57 14.28
CA THR A 109 -0.25 -7.95 15.61
C THR A 109 -1.57 -8.71 15.51
N GLU A 110 -1.99 -9.41 16.57
CA GLU A 110 -3.32 -10.02 16.59
C GLU A 110 -4.41 -8.94 16.56
N GLU A 111 -5.58 -9.26 15.99
CA GLU A 111 -6.70 -8.33 15.79
C GLU A 111 -7.10 -7.60 17.08
N ALA A 112 -7.08 -8.31 18.22
CA ALA A 112 -7.43 -7.73 19.52
C ALA A 112 -6.48 -6.60 19.97
N HIS A 113 -5.25 -6.56 19.47
CA HIS A 113 -4.24 -5.56 19.82
C HIS A 113 -4.12 -4.43 18.78
N LEU A 114 -4.77 -4.56 17.61
CA LEU A 114 -4.70 -3.55 16.56
C LEU A 114 -5.14 -2.16 17.02
N PRO A 115 -6.25 -1.99 17.78
CA PRO A 115 -6.64 -0.67 18.28
C PRO A 115 -5.56 0.00 19.14
N ALA A 116 -4.91 -0.76 20.04
CA ALA A 116 -3.84 -0.23 20.88
C ALA A 116 -2.61 0.21 20.05
N LEU A 117 -2.27 -0.51 18.98
CA LEU A 117 -1.21 -0.11 18.05
C LEU A 117 -1.58 1.19 17.33
N LEU A 118 -2.80 1.32 16.81
CA LEU A 118 -3.26 2.52 16.11
C LEU A 118 -3.29 3.74 17.03
N ASP A 119 -3.80 3.59 18.26
CA ASP A 119 -3.82 4.65 19.26
C ASP A 119 -2.39 5.07 19.65
N PHE A 120 -1.50 4.09 19.85
CA PHE A 120 -0.10 4.38 20.14
C PHE A 120 0.54 5.18 19.01
N LEU A 121 0.42 4.74 17.74
CA LEU A 121 0.97 5.44 16.59
C LEU A 121 0.40 6.87 16.47
N ALA A 122 -0.93 7.02 16.57
CA ALA A 122 -1.60 8.32 16.45
C ALA A 122 -1.20 9.32 17.55
N SER A 123 -0.76 8.82 18.71
CA SER A 123 -0.30 9.66 19.83
C SER A 123 1.14 10.17 19.67
N ARG A 124 1.88 9.70 18.67
CA ARG A 124 3.28 10.07 18.51
C ARG A 124 3.46 11.39 17.76
N PRO A 125 4.41 12.25 18.19
CA PRO A 125 4.71 13.50 17.49
C PRO A 125 5.06 13.30 16.02
N TRP A 126 5.74 12.18 15.71
CA TRP A 126 6.19 11.82 14.37
C TRP A 126 5.13 11.14 13.49
N TYR A 127 3.91 10.91 13.99
CA TYR A 127 2.84 10.24 13.23
C TYR A 127 2.58 10.86 11.86
N HIS A 128 2.62 12.18 11.78
CA HIS A 128 2.35 12.93 10.56
C HIS A 128 3.53 13.00 9.57
N ASP A 129 4.68 12.44 9.94
CA ASP A 129 5.85 12.35 9.05
C ASP A 129 5.74 11.16 8.09
N TYR A 130 4.71 10.33 8.26
CA TYR A 130 4.46 9.10 7.51
C TYR A 130 3.04 9.06 6.93
N GLU A 131 2.86 8.17 5.95
CA GLU A 131 1.54 7.63 5.63
C GLU A 131 1.34 6.36 6.47
N VAL A 132 0.31 6.35 7.31
CA VAL A 132 -0.03 5.22 8.19
C VAL A 132 -1.35 4.63 7.72
N VAL A 133 -1.33 3.40 7.24
CA VAL A 133 -2.49 2.77 6.60
C VAL A 133 -2.78 1.40 7.21
N PRO A 134 -3.90 1.21 7.91
CA PRO A 134 -4.40 -0.13 8.23
C PRO A 134 -4.73 -0.87 6.94
N SER A 135 -3.97 -1.91 6.60
CA SER A 135 -4.14 -2.68 5.36
C SER A 135 -4.89 -4.00 5.58
N ALA A 136 -4.97 -4.46 6.83
CA ALA A 136 -5.79 -5.59 7.25
C ALA A 136 -6.14 -5.47 8.73
N VAL A 137 -6.99 -6.37 9.23
CA VAL A 137 -7.39 -6.42 10.66
C VAL A 137 -6.22 -6.76 11.62
N THR A 138 -5.07 -7.13 11.07
CA THR A 138 -3.85 -7.50 11.82
C THR A 138 -2.61 -6.74 11.34
N LEU A 139 -2.75 -5.82 10.36
CA LEU A 139 -1.62 -5.20 9.66
C LEU A 139 -1.78 -3.68 9.55
N VAL A 140 -0.71 -2.95 9.86
CA VAL A 140 -0.59 -1.50 9.64
C VAL A 140 0.66 -1.20 8.85
N GLU A 141 0.51 -0.55 7.69
CA GLU A 141 1.62 -0.13 6.85
C GLU A 141 2.07 1.28 7.18
N LEU A 142 3.38 1.48 7.21
CA LEU A 142 4.04 2.77 7.35
C LEU A 142 4.90 3.01 6.11
N THR A 143 4.59 4.07 5.35
CA THR A 143 5.36 4.48 4.18
C THR A 143 5.77 5.96 4.29
N ALA A 144 6.68 6.40 3.44
CA ALA A 144 7.12 7.79 3.45
C ALA A 144 5.95 8.75 3.21
N LYS A 145 6.03 9.95 3.76
CA LYS A 145 5.02 11.00 3.57
C LYS A 145 4.78 11.26 2.07
N GLY A 146 3.51 11.24 1.66
CA GLY A 146 3.12 11.36 0.26
C GLY A 146 3.24 10.06 -0.57
N ALA A 147 3.84 9.01 -0.01
CA ALA A 147 3.91 7.68 -0.63
C ALA A 147 2.61 6.90 -0.37
N ASN A 148 1.52 7.38 -0.94
CA ASN A 148 0.22 6.74 -0.95
C ASN A 148 -0.25 6.52 -2.40
N LYS A 149 -1.35 5.79 -2.61
CA LYS A 149 -1.83 5.47 -3.96
C LYS A 149 -2.03 6.71 -4.82
N GLY A 150 -2.62 7.77 -4.29
CA GLY A 150 -2.87 9.01 -5.05
C GLY A 150 -1.60 9.77 -5.40
N GLY A 151 -0.70 9.94 -4.44
CA GLY A 151 0.60 10.59 -4.67
C GLY A 151 1.44 9.86 -5.72
N MET A 152 1.42 8.52 -5.69
CA MET A 152 2.21 7.73 -6.62
C MET A 152 1.55 7.60 -8.01
N VAL A 153 0.21 7.56 -8.09
CA VAL A 153 -0.52 7.65 -9.37
C VAL A 153 -0.24 9.00 -10.04
N ARG A 154 -0.24 10.09 -9.28
CA ARG A 154 0.17 11.41 -9.79
C ARG A 154 1.58 11.37 -10.38
N ARG A 155 2.54 10.83 -9.62
CA ARG A 155 3.93 10.73 -10.08
C ARG A 155 4.08 9.85 -11.31
N LEU A 156 3.30 8.77 -11.40
CA LEU A 156 3.26 7.92 -12.59
C LEU A 156 2.71 8.67 -13.80
N ALA A 157 1.63 9.44 -13.62
CA ALA A 157 1.07 10.27 -14.69
C ALA A 157 2.09 11.30 -15.19
N ASP A 158 2.80 11.98 -14.27
CA ASP A 158 3.88 12.93 -14.61
C ASP A 158 5.02 12.22 -15.39
N LEU A 159 5.42 11.01 -14.99
CA LEU A 159 6.45 10.22 -15.69
C LEU A 159 6.05 9.78 -17.10
N LEU A 160 4.76 9.58 -17.34
CA LEU A 160 4.21 9.14 -18.62
C LEU A 160 3.69 10.31 -19.48
N ASP A 161 3.85 11.55 -19.02
CA ASP A 161 3.29 12.76 -19.63
C ASP A 161 1.77 12.65 -19.89
N VAL A 162 1.05 12.06 -18.91
CA VAL A 162 -0.40 11.90 -18.96
C VAL A 162 -1.06 13.00 -18.13
N ALA A 163 -1.85 13.84 -18.77
CA ALA A 163 -2.60 14.89 -18.09
C ALA A 163 -3.62 14.28 -17.11
N ARG A 164 -3.81 14.92 -15.96
CA ARG A 164 -4.69 14.45 -14.87
C ARG A 164 -6.09 14.09 -15.36
N GLU A 165 -6.67 14.87 -16.24
CA GLU A 165 -8.01 14.68 -16.84
C GLU A 165 -8.15 13.35 -17.59
N ASN A 166 -7.04 12.79 -18.06
CA ASN A 166 -6.99 11.52 -18.77
C ASN A 166 -6.71 10.33 -17.83
N VAL A 167 -6.57 10.58 -16.52
CA VAL A 167 -6.36 9.52 -15.53
C VAL A 167 -7.69 9.05 -14.97
N ILE A 168 -7.93 7.76 -15.08
CA ILE A 168 -9.10 7.08 -14.51
C ILE A 168 -8.64 6.13 -13.41
N CYS A 169 -9.23 6.26 -12.22
CA CYS A 169 -8.96 5.38 -11.09
C CYS A 169 -10.22 4.66 -10.65
N VAL A 170 -10.07 3.40 -10.24
CA VAL A 170 -11.14 2.60 -9.63
C VAL A 170 -10.64 2.03 -8.31
N GLY A 171 -11.45 2.14 -7.26
CA GLY A 171 -11.07 1.66 -5.92
C GLY A 171 -12.28 1.39 -5.04
N ASP A 172 -12.08 0.60 -3.99
CA ASP A 172 -13.16 0.13 -3.12
C ASP A 172 -12.87 0.30 -1.62
N HIS A 173 -11.63 0.67 -1.25
CA HIS A 173 -11.17 0.78 0.14
C HIS A 173 -10.64 2.17 0.49
N ALA A 174 -10.47 2.43 1.80
CA ALA A 174 -10.05 3.75 2.31
C ALA A 174 -8.70 4.24 1.72
N ASN A 175 -7.73 3.33 1.50
CA ASN A 175 -6.45 3.65 0.90
C ASN A 175 -6.53 4.03 -0.59
N ASP A 176 -7.69 3.84 -1.24
CA ASP A 176 -7.93 4.25 -2.62
C ASP A 176 -8.43 5.69 -2.74
N ILE A 177 -8.96 6.27 -1.66
CA ILE A 177 -9.58 7.61 -1.67
C ILE A 177 -8.63 8.65 -2.24
N SER A 178 -7.35 8.60 -1.89
CA SER A 178 -6.35 9.55 -2.38
C SER A 178 -6.20 9.51 -3.91
N MET A 179 -6.21 8.34 -4.54
CA MET A 179 -6.14 8.24 -6.01
C MET A 179 -7.47 8.56 -6.67
N LEU A 180 -8.60 8.18 -6.06
CA LEU A 180 -9.93 8.47 -6.59
C LEU A 180 -10.23 9.97 -6.64
N THR A 181 -9.79 10.71 -5.62
CA THR A 181 -9.99 12.17 -5.52
C THR A 181 -9.01 12.95 -6.39
N TRP A 182 -7.80 12.41 -6.58
CA TRP A 182 -6.82 13.07 -7.43
C TRP A 182 -7.07 12.85 -8.92
N ALA A 183 -7.51 11.68 -9.36
CA ALA A 183 -7.74 11.37 -10.76
C ALA A 183 -8.70 12.36 -11.44
N GLY A 184 -8.64 12.45 -12.77
CA GLY A 184 -9.65 13.17 -13.56
C GLY A 184 -11.03 12.54 -13.42
N GLN A 185 -11.07 11.20 -13.30
CA GLN A 185 -12.29 10.44 -13.04
C GLN A 185 -12.04 9.32 -12.02
N GLY A 186 -12.66 9.43 -10.86
CA GLY A 186 -12.64 8.39 -9.82
C GLY A 186 -13.93 7.57 -9.83
N TYR A 187 -13.81 6.25 -9.74
CA TYR A 187 -14.94 5.32 -9.74
C TYR A 187 -14.86 4.35 -8.57
N ALA A 188 -16.01 3.92 -8.05
CA ALA A 188 -16.10 2.91 -7.01
C ALA A 188 -17.20 1.89 -7.35
N PRO A 189 -16.94 0.58 -7.23
CA PRO A 189 -17.98 -0.44 -7.39
C PRO A 189 -18.98 -0.34 -6.23
N ALA A 190 -20.23 -0.77 -6.48
CA ALA A 190 -21.30 -0.65 -5.50
C ALA A 190 -21.04 -1.38 -4.17
N ASN A 191 -20.17 -2.37 -4.17
CA ASN A 191 -19.71 -3.09 -2.98
C ASN A 191 -18.51 -2.43 -2.25
N ALA A 192 -18.08 -1.23 -2.67
CA ALA A 192 -17.05 -0.48 -1.95
C ALA A 192 -17.52 -0.09 -0.54
N ILE A 193 -16.56 0.17 0.35
CA ILE A 193 -16.89 0.60 1.72
C ILE A 193 -17.64 1.96 1.71
N PRO A 194 -18.52 2.21 2.70
CA PRO A 194 -19.31 3.43 2.75
C PRO A 194 -18.51 4.72 2.64
N GLN A 195 -17.31 4.77 3.23
CA GLN A 195 -16.43 5.93 3.17
C GLN A 195 -16.05 6.29 1.74
N VAL A 196 -15.74 5.30 0.90
CA VAL A 196 -15.42 5.51 -0.53
C VAL A 196 -16.66 5.95 -1.30
N LEU A 197 -17.81 5.28 -1.07
CA LEU A 197 -19.07 5.60 -1.76
C LEU A 197 -19.61 7.00 -1.47
N HIS A 198 -19.23 7.59 -0.31
CA HIS A 198 -19.62 8.95 0.08
C HIS A 198 -18.53 9.99 -0.23
N THR A 199 -17.40 9.58 -0.83
CA THR A 199 -16.33 10.52 -1.20
C THR A 199 -16.80 11.45 -2.33
N PRO A 200 -16.74 12.78 -2.17
CA PRO A 200 -17.17 13.71 -3.21
C PRO A 200 -16.42 13.51 -4.52
N GLY A 201 -17.14 13.55 -5.63
CA GLY A 201 -16.58 13.38 -6.99
C GLY A 201 -16.36 11.94 -7.43
N VAL A 202 -16.50 10.95 -6.55
CA VAL A 202 -16.41 9.54 -6.91
C VAL A 202 -17.72 9.06 -7.53
N ARG A 203 -17.64 8.45 -8.71
CA ARG A 203 -18.77 7.93 -9.47
C ARG A 203 -18.99 6.46 -9.13
N ARG A 204 -20.25 6.04 -9.02
CA ARG A 204 -20.60 4.64 -8.73
C ARG A 204 -20.64 3.80 -10.00
N LEU A 205 -20.08 2.60 -9.88
CA LEU A 205 -20.20 1.52 -10.84
C LEU A 205 -21.19 0.46 -10.30
N PRO A 206 -21.63 -0.49 -11.14
CA PRO A 206 -22.27 -1.71 -10.67
C PRO A 206 -21.42 -2.47 -9.64
N ASP A 207 -22.00 -3.48 -9.00
CA ASP A 207 -21.23 -4.37 -8.10
C ASP A 207 -20.11 -5.08 -8.87
N CYS A 208 -19.00 -5.39 -8.20
CA CYS A 208 -17.88 -6.09 -8.84
C CYS A 208 -18.29 -7.45 -9.44
N ARG A 209 -19.32 -8.11 -8.86
CA ARG A 209 -19.91 -9.36 -9.36
C ARG A 209 -20.66 -9.18 -10.68
N ASP A 210 -21.06 -7.97 -11.01
CA ASP A 210 -21.75 -7.62 -12.26
C ASP A 210 -20.78 -7.10 -13.34
N ASN A 211 -19.50 -7.46 -13.25
CA ASN A 211 -18.45 -7.06 -14.20
C ASN A 211 -18.27 -5.54 -14.32
N ALA A 212 -18.30 -4.82 -13.21
CA ALA A 212 -18.20 -3.36 -13.13
C ALA A 212 -17.08 -2.76 -13.99
N ILE A 213 -15.88 -3.33 -13.92
CA ILE A 213 -14.70 -2.85 -14.68
C ILE A 213 -14.90 -3.03 -16.18
N ALA A 214 -15.42 -4.18 -16.63
CA ALA A 214 -15.69 -4.42 -18.05
C ALA A 214 -16.77 -3.47 -18.59
N GLN A 215 -17.78 -3.14 -17.78
CA GLN A 215 -18.80 -2.16 -18.16
C GLN A 215 -18.21 -0.75 -18.27
N LEU A 216 -17.33 -0.35 -17.32
CA LEU A 216 -16.62 0.92 -17.39
C LEU A 216 -15.80 1.02 -18.69
N ILE A 217 -14.95 0.03 -18.97
CA ILE A 217 -14.11 0.01 -20.19
C ILE A 217 -14.96 0.18 -21.45
N ARG A 218 -16.05 -0.62 -21.59
CA ARG A 218 -16.98 -0.50 -22.73
C ARG A 218 -17.65 0.87 -22.84
N SER A 219 -17.86 1.56 -21.72
CA SER A 219 -18.44 2.91 -21.73
C SER A 219 -17.43 3.97 -22.20
N LEU A 220 -16.16 3.77 -21.89
CA LEU A 220 -15.06 4.63 -22.32
C LEU A 220 -14.77 4.45 -23.81
N ASP A 221 -14.72 3.21 -24.31
CA ASP A 221 -14.49 2.92 -25.75
C ASP A 221 -15.55 3.57 -26.67
N LYS A 222 -16.75 3.85 -26.15
CA LYS A 222 -17.80 4.53 -26.92
C LYS A 222 -17.65 6.05 -26.96
N GLN A 223 -16.76 6.61 -26.16
CA GLN A 223 -16.49 8.06 -26.07
C GLN A 223 -15.25 8.47 -26.87
N LEU A 224 -14.47 7.51 -27.36
CA LEU A 224 -13.35 7.64 -28.28
C LEU A 224 -13.82 7.48 -29.73
#